data_0a9e3c691bc5cc8ceb715b0ac9646630
#
_entry.id   0a9e3c691bc5cc8ceb715b0ac9646630
#
_cell.length_a   1.000
_cell.length_b   1.000
_cell.length_c   1.000
_cell.angle_alpha   90.00
_cell.angle_beta   90.00
_cell.angle_gamma   90.00
#
_symmetry.space_group_name_H-M   'P 1'
#
loop_
_entity.id
_entity.type
_entity.pdbx_description
1 polymer ?
#
loop_
_entity_poly.entity_id
_entity_poly.type
_entity_poly.pdbx_seq_one_letter_code
_entity_poly.pdbx_strand_id
1 'polypeptide(L)'
;MLKNFCITMLVFCLANVSAQNNLSFLNDSYSGINSAVISPTQPFLNPNPWDANLLSADVFLNNDYAYISSQSILGLSNATIVTANPNKNISGENQSNVLDFYNKDKANLLFGSDILGPSFSMSARIKERKYVFGIYSRFRTHASVLDMDNYFRFNNERVSEPNDYTFKPVSGTVMNWGEIGLNFAKSIFPESEKQWILGVNVKYEIGLDAANIIGKNLNLTSSEPTVTQNTTLRNIYATDYDLSASYITNYNFQTKRYEYKQNGSGIGLDLGIAVIDKDKREEKYNYKFAFSIVDLGYVNFKKGINHVFKDGNTIWLQNNPVFENRKFDSPEEFFQTLSSEAYDDANASLQDSGFKIGLPTSINMNYSQRIKKNHYINFNWIQRVPVFENSVKRNNWVNANYLIQKEAIGFGVSASLSEYKDLNFGGYFRIGPLILGSENAFPLLFNHKHLHAASFYMAIKLYPFWDNEMKRHRRQKCDCEK
;
A
#
# COMPACT_ATOMS: atom_id res chain seq x y z
N MET A 1 14.31 3.97 -23.27
CA MET A 1 13.18 3.05 -23.28
C MET A 1 12.72 2.64 -21.90
N LEU A 2 13.56 2.13 -21.06
CA LEU A 2 13.29 1.98 -19.61
C LEU A 2 12.73 3.27 -19.02
N LYS A 3 13.19 4.40 -19.49
CA LYS A 3 12.78 5.77 -19.22
C LYS A 3 11.26 5.99 -19.41
N ASN A 4 10.73 5.62 -20.58
CA ASN A 4 9.31 5.80 -20.89
C ASN A 4 8.46 4.75 -20.18
N PHE A 5 8.97 3.55 -19.93
CA PHE A 5 8.31 2.52 -19.16
C PHE A 5 8.19 2.91 -17.67
N CYS A 6 9.28 3.41 -17.06
CA CYS A 6 9.24 3.94 -15.69
C CYS A 6 8.36 5.19 -15.59
N ILE A 7 8.38 6.10 -16.57
CA ILE A 7 7.52 7.28 -16.60
C ILE A 7 6.07 6.87 -16.83
N THR A 8 5.78 5.93 -17.72
CA THR A 8 4.41 5.45 -17.96
C THR A 8 3.90 4.71 -16.73
N MET A 9 4.72 3.92 -16.05
CA MET A 9 4.38 3.27 -14.79
C MET A 9 4.19 4.29 -13.67
N LEU A 10 5.04 5.31 -13.58
CA LEU A 10 4.91 6.40 -12.61
C LEU A 10 3.67 7.27 -12.89
N VAL A 11 3.39 7.61 -14.16
CA VAL A 11 2.19 8.37 -14.58
C VAL A 11 0.92 7.54 -14.41
N PHE A 12 0.95 6.22 -14.65
CA PHE A 12 -0.18 5.33 -14.36
C PHE A 12 -0.43 5.23 -12.85
N CYS A 13 0.61 5.26 -12.02
CA CYS A 13 0.49 5.37 -10.56
C CYS A 13 -0.07 6.73 -10.12
N LEU A 14 0.23 7.81 -10.83
CA LEU A 14 -0.28 9.16 -10.50
C LEU A 14 -1.73 9.41 -10.98
N ALA A 15 -2.21 8.71 -12.00
CA ALA A 15 -3.57 8.87 -12.52
C ALA A 15 -4.65 8.20 -11.66
N ASN A 16 -4.26 7.24 -10.80
CA ASN A 16 -5.14 6.58 -9.84
C ASN A 16 -4.54 6.71 -8.44
N VAL A 17 -4.86 7.80 -7.77
CA VAL A 17 -4.41 8.09 -6.40
C VAL A 17 -5.04 7.07 -5.45
N SER A 18 -4.24 6.31 -4.73
CA SER A 18 -4.71 5.20 -3.89
C SER A 18 -3.89 5.00 -2.61
N ALA A 19 -4.40 4.42 -1.58
CA ALA A 19 -3.99 4.64 -0.20
C ALA A 19 -3.50 3.47 0.65
N GLN A 20 -3.08 3.83 1.86
CA GLN A 20 -2.93 2.92 2.99
C GLN A 20 -3.75 3.43 4.20
N ASN A 21 -4.29 2.50 4.99
CA ASN A 21 -5.26 2.66 6.07
C ASN A 21 -5.13 3.94 6.92
N ASN A 22 -6.18 4.71 7.05
CA ASN A 22 -6.26 5.81 8.00
C ASN A 22 -6.34 5.26 9.44
N LEU A 23 -5.18 5.17 10.11
CA LEU A 23 -5.04 4.59 11.44
C LEU A 23 -5.84 5.38 12.49
N SER A 24 -5.98 6.68 12.31
CA SER A 24 -6.75 7.53 13.22
C SER A 24 -8.23 7.12 13.25
N PHE A 25 -8.86 6.93 12.07
CA PHE A 25 -10.24 6.46 12.01
C PHE A 25 -10.37 4.99 12.41
N LEU A 26 -9.46 4.11 11.99
CA LEU A 26 -9.55 2.68 12.29
C LEU A 26 -9.41 2.37 13.79
N ASN A 27 -8.84 3.28 14.58
CA ASN A 27 -8.82 3.20 16.04
C ASN A 27 -10.07 3.78 16.73
N ASP A 28 -10.94 4.48 16.01
CA ASP A 28 -12.24 4.90 16.54
C ASP A 28 -13.08 3.66 16.85
N SER A 29 -13.71 3.62 18.01
CA SER A 29 -14.60 2.52 18.42
C SER A 29 -15.80 2.33 17.47
N TYR A 30 -16.18 3.37 16.74
CA TYR A 30 -17.23 3.33 15.71
C TYR A 30 -16.74 2.95 14.32
N SER A 31 -15.46 2.58 14.17
CA SER A 31 -14.93 2.08 12.90
C SER A 31 -15.54 0.74 12.46
N GLY A 32 -15.96 -0.10 13.42
CA GLY A 32 -16.67 -1.35 13.17
C GLY A 32 -15.96 -2.25 12.17
N ILE A 33 -16.67 -2.73 11.13
CA ILE A 33 -16.13 -3.66 10.15
C ILE A 33 -14.92 -3.12 9.37
N ASN A 34 -14.82 -1.79 9.18
CA ASN A 34 -13.68 -1.18 8.48
C ASN A 34 -12.36 -1.47 9.20
N SER A 35 -12.37 -1.59 10.52
CA SER A 35 -11.16 -1.84 11.30
C SER A 35 -10.70 -3.31 11.33
N ALA A 36 -11.54 -4.23 10.87
CA ALA A 36 -11.17 -5.64 10.75
C ALA A 36 -9.91 -5.84 9.90
N VAL A 37 -9.67 -4.97 8.92
CA VAL A 37 -8.54 -5.04 7.98
C VAL A 37 -7.17 -4.76 8.62
N ILE A 38 -7.13 -4.15 9.81
CA ILE A 38 -5.88 -3.91 10.56
C ILE A 38 -5.79 -4.71 11.86
N SER A 39 -6.93 -5.08 12.42
CA SER A 39 -7.01 -5.89 13.64
C SER A 39 -8.35 -6.62 13.70
N PRO A 40 -8.36 -7.95 13.66
CA PRO A 40 -9.61 -8.72 13.72
C PRO A 40 -10.33 -8.59 15.05
N THR A 41 -9.70 -8.04 16.10
CA THR A 41 -10.32 -7.79 17.40
C THR A 41 -11.02 -6.45 17.48
N GLN A 42 -10.70 -5.48 16.64
CA GLN A 42 -11.20 -4.10 16.74
C GLN A 42 -12.72 -3.99 16.54
N PRO A 43 -13.39 -4.73 15.65
CA PRO A 43 -14.85 -4.68 15.50
C PRO A 43 -15.60 -5.05 16.79
N PHE A 44 -14.97 -5.80 17.70
CA PHE A 44 -15.53 -6.12 19.00
C PHE A 44 -15.81 -4.87 19.87
N LEU A 45 -15.05 -3.80 19.66
CA LEU A 45 -15.17 -2.55 20.44
C LEU A 45 -16.30 -1.65 19.95
N ASN A 46 -16.92 -1.98 18.81
CA ASN A 46 -18.05 -1.21 18.31
C ASN A 46 -19.19 -1.23 19.34
N PRO A 47 -19.64 -0.04 19.80
CA PRO A 47 -20.76 0.05 20.75
C PRO A 47 -22.11 -0.26 20.09
N ASN A 48 -22.20 -0.19 18.77
CA ASN A 48 -23.41 -0.48 18.02
C ASN A 48 -23.61 -1.99 17.85
N PRO A 49 -24.87 -2.47 17.86
CA PRO A 49 -25.17 -3.88 17.66
C PRO A 49 -24.84 -4.37 16.25
N TRP A 50 -24.84 -3.48 15.27
CA TRP A 50 -24.45 -3.74 13.89
C TRP A 50 -23.86 -2.49 13.24
N ASP A 51 -23.11 -2.69 12.21
CA ASP A 51 -22.68 -1.64 11.27
C ASP A 51 -22.48 -2.21 9.87
N ALA A 52 -22.63 -1.36 8.87
CA ALA A 52 -22.39 -1.67 7.48
C ALA A 52 -21.50 -0.60 6.85
N ASN A 53 -20.50 -1.02 6.11
CA ASN A 53 -19.76 -0.18 5.19
C ASN A 53 -20.41 -0.31 3.80
N LEU A 54 -20.81 0.79 3.19
CA LEU A 54 -21.29 0.78 1.82
C LEU A 54 -20.12 0.80 0.84
N LEU A 55 -19.20 1.71 1.08
CA LEU A 55 -17.98 1.88 0.31
C LEU A 55 -16.96 2.62 1.16
N SER A 56 -15.73 2.17 1.14
CA SER A 56 -14.61 3.02 1.54
C SER A 56 -13.46 2.88 0.55
N ALA A 57 -12.77 3.98 0.35
CA ALA A 57 -11.57 4.04 -0.47
C ALA A 57 -10.45 4.62 0.38
N ASP A 58 -9.34 3.97 0.31
CA ASP A 58 -8.15 4.28 1.06
C ASP A 58 -6.95 4.31 0.11
N VAL A 59 -6.10 5.36 0.19
CA VAL A 59 -5.12 5.75 -0.82
C VAL A 59 -3.81 6.20 -0.19
N PHE A 60 -2.69 5.52 -0.48
CA PHE A 60 -1.37 5.82 0.04
C PHE A 60 -0.26 5.69 -1.01
N LEU A 61 0.58 6.71 -1.08
CA LEU A 61 1.84 6.71 -1.81
C LEU A 61 2.94 7.20 -0.87
N ASN A 62 4.02 6.50 -0.80
CA ASN A 62 5.26 6.96 -0.20
C ASN A 62 6.42 6.55 -1.08
N ASN A 63 7.24 7.51 -1.47
CA ASN A 63 8.44 7.22 -2.22
C ASN A 63 9.57 8.16 -1.78
N ASP A 64 10.75 7.64 -1.73
CA ASP A 64 11.96 8.42 -1.47
C ASP A 64 12.94 8.38 -2.66
N TYR A 65 12.41 8.05 -3.86
CA TYR A 65 13.14 8.04 -5.12
C TYR A 65 13.02 9.36 -5.88
N ALA A 66 11.77 9.87 -6.02
CA ALA A 66 11.48 11.08 -6.79
C ALA A 66 10.49 11.98 -6.06
N TYR A 67 10.47 13.25 -6.41
CA TYR A 67 9.52 14.24 -5.88
C TYR A 67 9.08 15.22 -6.97
N ILE A 68 7.92 15.85 -6.74
CA ILE A 68 7.48 16.98 -7.56
C ILE A 68 7.68 18.24 -6.74
N SER A 69 8.38 19.22 -7.32
CA SER A 69 8.75 20.44 -6.62
C SER A 69 7.57 21.41 -6.48
N SER A 70 7.45 22.02 -5.31
CA SER A 70 6.56 23.16 -4.99
C SER A 70 5.09 22.93 -5.39
N GLN A 71 4.55 21.71 -5.18
CA GLN A 71 3.19 21.33 -5.51
C GLN A 71 2.41 20.73 -4.35
N SER A 72 1.06 20.76 -4.51
CA SER A 72 0.12 19.98 -3.70
C SER A 72 -0.58 18.92 -4.57
N ILE A 73 -1.15 17.90 -3.95
CA ILE A 73 -1.90 16.86 -4.67
C ILE A 73 -3.07 17.45 -5.46
N LEU A 74 -3.84 18.35 -4.86
CA LEU A 74 -4.94 19.00 -5.55
C LEU A 74 -4.47 19.92 -6.68
N GLY A 75 -3.29 20.54 -6.54
CA GLY A 75 -2.67 21.37 -7.57
C GLY A 75 -2.20 20.58 -8.80
N LEU A 76 -1.89 19.29 -8.65
CA LEU A 76 -1.44 18.43 -9.76
C LEU A 76 -2.49 18.26 -10.85
N SER A 77 -3.79 18.37 -10.54
CA SER A 77 -4.87 18.20 -11.53
C SER A 77 -4.79 19.18 -12.72
N ASN A 78 -4.18 20.35 -12.50
CA ASN A 78 -4.03 21.41 -13.50
C ASN A 78 -2.57 21.73 -13.83
N ALA A 79 -1.62 20.93 -13.36
CA ALA A 79 -0.20 21.21 -13.51
C ALA A 79 0.40 20.47 -14.71
N THR A 80 1.21 21.17 -15.49
CA THR A 80 2.11 20.53 -16.47
C THR A 80 3.41 20.17 -15.76
N ILE A 81 3.70 18.87 -15.64
CA ILE A 81 4.90 18.38 -14.99
C ILE A 81 6.04 18.30 -15.99
N VAL A 82 7.15 18.93 -15.67
CA VAL A 82 8.40 18.89 -16.46
C VAL A 82 9.41 18.05 -15.72
N THR A 83 10.07 17.12 -16.41
CA THR A 83 11.17 16.35 -15.79
C THR A 83 12.43 17.21 -15.70
N ALA A 84 13.11 17.17 -14.56
CA ALA A 84 14.40 17.82 -14.37
C ALA A 84 15.41 17.37 -15.45
N ASN A 85 16.10 18.34 -16.02
CA ASN A 85 17.12 18.06 -17.04
C ASN A 85 18.42 18.78 -16.66
N PRO A 86 19.45 18.06 -16.24
CA PRO A 86 20.72 18.65 -15.84
C PRO A 86 21.37 19.47 -16.95
N ASN A 87 21.18 19.09 -18.22
CA ASN A 87 21.71 19.82 -19.37
C ASN A 87 21.02 21.16 -19.65
N LYS A 88 19.87 21.40 -19.01
CA LYS A 88 19.11 22.67 -19.15
C LYS A 88 19.06 23.49 -17.85
N ASN A 89 19.87 23.14 -16.85
CA ASN A 89 19.83 23.75 -15.51
C ASN A 89 18.41 23.81 -14.90
N ILE A 90 17.55 22.87 -15.26
CA ILE A 90 16.23 22.73 -14.64
C ILE A 90 16.41 21.87 -13.40
N SER A 91 16.53 22.52 -12.22
CA SER A 91 16.53 21.84 -10.94
C SER A 91 15.18 22.02 -10.24
N GLY A 92 14.76 21.03 -9.47
CA GLY A 92 13.49 21.08 -8.74
C GLY A 92 13.44 22.02 -7.55
N GLU A 93 14.58 22.55 -7.09
CA GLU A 93 14.65 23.28 -5.81
C GLU A 93 13.90 24.63 -5.79
N ASN A 94 13.92 25.35 -6.91
CA ASN A 94 13.34 26.71 -7.00
C ASN A 94 12.26 26.85 -8.08
N GLN A 95 11.85 25.77 -8.72
CA GLN A 95 10.82 25.77 -9.76
C GLN A 95 9.62 24.91 -9.33
N SER A 96 8.41 25.34 -9.70
CA SER A 96 7.20 24.56 -9.50
C SER A 96 7.01 23.53 -10.62
N ASN A 97 6.37 22.42 -10.31
CA ASN A 97 5.99 21.35 -11.26
C ASN A 97 7.16 20.58 -11.90
N VAL A 98 8.32 20.59 -11.28
CA VAL A 98 9.46 19.81 -11.78
C VAL A 98 9.50 18.47 -11.07
N LEU A 99 9.46 17.37 -11.84
CA LEU A 99 9.77 16.03 -11.36
C LEU A 99 11.29 15.89 -11.29
N ASP A 100 11.79 15.74 -10.07
CA ASP A 100 13.22 15.58 -9.79
C ASP A 100 13.45 14.38 -8.87
N PHE A 101 14.71 13.97 -8.67
CA PHE A 101 15.06 12.73 -8.00
C PHE A 101 15.88 13.01 -6.74
N TYR A 102 15.59 12.24 -5.67
CA TYR A 102 16.44 12.22 -4.49
C TYR A 102 17.77 11.52 -4.80
N ASN A 103 18.86 12.09 -4.32
CA ASN A 103 20.21 11.55 -4.52
C ASN A 103 20.55 10.56 -3.40
N LYS A 104 19.76 9.48 -3.27
CA LYS A 104 19.94 8.48 -2.21
C LYS A 104 20.51 7.20 -2.81
N ASP A 105 21.41 6.55 -2.08
CA ASP A 105 22.01 5.27 -2.50
C ASP A 105 20.98 4.16 -2.69
N LYS A 106 19.92 4.19 -1.90
CA LYS A 106 18.80 3.25 -1.96
C LYS A 106 17.50 4.02 -1.80
N ALA A 107 16.54 3.70 -2.61
CA ALA A 107 15.22 4.31 -2.58
C ALA A 107 14.12 3.26 -2.50
N ASN A 108 13.01 3.63 -1.88
CA ASN A 108 11.82 2.80 -1.80
C ASN A 108 10.65 3.52 -2.47
N LEU A 109 9.80 2.73 -3.13
CA LEU A 109 8.52 3.17 -3.63
C LEU A 109 7.46 2.21 -3.13
N LEU A 110 6.52 2.72 -2.34
CA LEU A 110 5.43 1.96 -1.75
C LEU A 110 4.11 2.62 -2.13
N PHE A 111 3.26 1.82 -2.71
CA PHE A 111 1.95 2.24 -3.19
C PHE A 111 0.91 1.22 -2.72
N GLY A 112 -0.24 1.70 -2.26
CA GLY A 112 -1.35 0.86 -1.86
C GLY A 112 -2.70 1.48 -2.15
N SER A 113 -3.63 0.72 -2.71
CA SER A 113 -5.04 1.04 -2.90
C SER A 113 -5.90 -0.04 -2.30
N ASP A 114 -6.78 0.37 -1.43
CA ASP A 114 -7.75 -0.51 -0.80
C ASP A 114 -9.16 0.07 -0.93
N ILE A 115 -10.01 -0.59 -1.68
CA ILE A 115 -11.43 -0.27 -1.78
C ILE A 115 -12.19 -1.34 -1.01
N LEU A 116 -12.74 -0.99 0.15
CA LEU A 116 -13.64 -1.85 0.90
C LEU A 116 -15.06 -1.65 0.35
N GLY A 117 -15.57 -2.67 -0.30
CA GLY A 117 -16.93 -2.71 -0.84
C GLY A 117 -17.99 -2.93 0.24
N PRO A 118 -19.19 -3.34 -0.13
CA PRO A 118 -20.26 -3.65 0.81
C PRO A 118 -19.79 -4.67 1.85
N SER A 119 -19.88 -4.27 3.11
CA SER A 119 -19.38 -5.05 4.24
C SER A 119 -20.31 -4.85 5.44
N PHE A 120 -20.40 -5.87 6.28
CA PHE A 120 -21.33 -5.85 7.40
C PHE A 120 -20.72 -6.51 8.63
N SER A 121 -21.00 -5.96 9.81
CA SER A 121 -20.73 -6.65 11.07
C SER A 121 -21.92 -6.56 12.02
N MET A 122 -22.06 -7.58 12.86
CA MET A 122 -23.05 -7.63 13.91
C MET A 122 -22.48 -8.24 15.18
N SER A 123 -22.97 -7.77 16.32
CA SER A 123 -22.66 -8.35 17.62
C SER A 123 -23.87 -9.07 18.21
N ALA A 124 -23.62 -10.24 18.80
CA ALA A 124 -24.61 -11.00 19.54
C ALA A 124 -24.10 -11.30 20.96
N ARG A 125 -25.02 -11.32 21.95
CA ARG A 125 -24.71 -11.78 23.30
C ARG A 125 -25.34 -13.14 23.52
N ILE A 126 -24.50 -14.17 23.73
CA ILE A 126 -24.91 -15.55 23.98
C ILE A 126 -24.35 -15.93 25.36
N LYS A 127 -25.18 -16.27 26.32
CA LYS A 127 -24.76 -16.61 27.70
C LYS A 127 -23.80 -15.56 28.28
N GLU A 128 -24.20 -14.29 28.24
CA GLU A 128 -23.46 -13.11 28.73
C GLU A 128 -22.15 -12.77 27.97
N ARG A 129 -21.72 -13.62 27.07
CA ARG A 129 -20.52 -13.37 26.24
C ARG A 129 -20.90 -12.63 24.98
N LYS A 130 -20.13 -11.60 24.65
CA LYS A 130 -20.23 -10.87 23.37
C LYS A 130 -19.46 -11.63 22.28
N TYR A 131 -20.11 -11.82 21.14
CA TYR A 131 -19.56 -12.34 19.91
C TYR A 131 -19.74 -11.29 18.82
N VAL A 132 -18.81 -11.17 17.90
CA VAL A 132 -18.92 -10.33 16.73
C VAL A 132 -18.65 -11.17 15.51
N PHE A 133 -19.52 -11.03 14.50
CA PHE A 133 -19.41 -11.66 13.19
C PHE A 133 -19.39 -10.56 12.13
N GLY A 134 -18.51 -10.70 11.15
CA GLY A 134 -18.41 -9.76 10.04
C GLY A 134 -18.15 -10.47 8.71
N ILE A 135 -18.64 -9.85 7.66
CA ILE A 135 -18.29 -10.21 6.28
C ILE A 135 -17.88 -8.94 5.56
N TYR A 136 -16.85 -9.02 4.73
CA TYR A 136 -16.40 -7.89 3.95
C TYR A 136 -15.90 -8.31 2.57
N SER A 137 -16.03 -7.40 1.62
CA SER A 137 -15.43 -7.51 0.30
C SER A 137 -14.44 -6.37 0.12
N ARG A 138 -13.30 -6.64 -0.51
CA ARG A 138 -12.23 -5.65 -0.68
C ARG A 138 -11.55 -5.87 -2.02
N PHE A 139 -11.24 -4.77 -2.70
CA PHE A 139 -10.36 -4.77 -3.85
C PHE A 139 -9.07 -4.04 -3.49
N ARG A 140 -7.94 -4.60 -3.89
CA ARG A 140 -6.63 -4.11 -3.49
C ARG A 140 -5.69 -4.02 -4.69
N THR A 141 -4.96 -2.94 -4.76
CA THR A 141 -3.83 -2.74 -5.66
C THR A 141 -2.64 -2.31 -4.83
N HIS A 142 -1.61 -3.08 -4.77
CA HIS A 142 -0.39 -2.72 -4.07
C HIS A 142 0.82 -2.89 -4.96
N ALA A 143 1.75 -1.94 -4.87
CA ALA A 143 3.05 -2.01 -5.49
C ALA A 143 4.13 -1.66 -4.46
N SER A 144 5.23 -2.36 -4.53
CA SER A 144 6.39 -2.10 -3.68
C SER A 144 7.67 -2.31 -4.47
N VAL A 145 8.55 -1.33 -4.45
CA VAL A 145 9.93 -1.46 -4.91
C VAL A 145 10.80 -1.06 -3.73
N LEU A 146 11.66 -1.95 -3.31
CA LEU A 146 12.59 -1.71 -2.20
C LEU A 146 14.02 -1.75 -2.71
N ASP A 147 14.86 -0.94 -2.05
CA ASP A 147 16.29 -0.85 -2.31
C ASP A 147 16.64 -0.50 -3.76
N MET A 148 15.79 0.27 -4.45
CA MET A 148 16.04 0.70 -5.81
C MET A 148 17.32 1.51 -5.88
N ASP A 149 18.24 1.07 -6.73
CA ASP A 149 19.54 1.68 -6.88
C ASP A 149 19.45 3.08 -7.51
N ASN A 150 20.27 3.96 -7.05
CA ASN A 150 20.35 5.33 -7.51
C ASN A 150 20.76 5.45 -9.02
N TYR A 151 21.37 4.41 -9.61
CA TYR A 151 21.68 4.37 -11.03
C TYR A 151 20.44 4.47 -11.94
N PHE A 152 19.27 3.99 -11.46
CA PHE A 152 18.00 4.11 -12.18
C PHE A 152 17.45 5.54 -12.22
N ARG A 153 18.05 6.47 -11.48
CA ARG A 153 17.66 7.87 -11.56
C ARG A 153 18.00 8.46 -12.93
N PHE A 154 17.24 9.45 -13.29
CA PHE A 154 17.26 10.10 -14.59
C PHE A 154 18.47 11.00 -14.84
N ASN A 155 19.37 11.14 -13.90
CA ASN A 155 20.42 12.12 -13.94
C ASN A 155 21.63 11.59 -14.71
N ASN A 156 21.87 12.13 -15.91
CA ASN A 156 22.98 11.80 -16.79
C ASN A 156 24.35 12.33 -16.31
N GLU A 157 24.50 12.72 -15.05
CA GLU A 157 25.77 13.21 -14.51
C GLU A 157 26.92 12.17 -14.63
N ARG A 158 26.57 10.91 -14.85
CA ARG A 158 27.55 9.81 -15.00
C ARG A 158 27.96 9.48 -16.43
N VAL A 159 27.50 10.24 -17.43
CA VAL A 159 27.89 10.00 -18.84
C VAL A 159 29.40 10.24 -19.08
N SER A 160 30.07 10.90 -18.13
CA SER A 160 31.49 11.26 -18.26
C SER A 160 32.49 10.21 -17.78
N GLU A 161 32.08 9.17 -17.06
CA GLU A 161 33.03 8.21 -16.48
C GLU A 161 32.84 6.80 -17.06
N PRO A 162 33.93 6.16 -17.57
CA PRO A 162 33.94 4.75 -17.96
C PRO A 162 34.03 3.96 -16.68
N ASN A 163 32.94 3.37 -16.20
CA ASN A 163 33.02 2.58 -15.01
C ASN A 163 32.11 1.36 -15.08
N ASP A 164 32.67 0.26 -14.63
CA ASP A 164 31.93 -0.91 -14.24
C ASP A 164 31.03 -0.52 -13.08
N TYR A 165 29.78 -0.87 -13.15
CA TYR A 165 28.81 -0.59 -12.12
C TYR A 165 28.09 -1.86 -11.70
N THR A 166 28.14 -2.16 -10.41
CA THR A 166 27.43 -3.28 -9.81
C THR A 166 26.19 -2.77 -9.09
N PHE A 167 25.02 -3.19 -9.57
CA PHE A 167 23.75 -2.87 -8.91
C PHE A 167 23.60 -3.63 -7.60
N LYS A 168 23.02 -2.95 -6.62
CA LYS A 168 22.56 -3.59 -5.38
C LYS A 168 21.33 -4.44 -5.67
N PRO A 169 21.12 -5.52 -4.88
CA PRO A 169 19.91 -6.31 -5.00
C PRO A 169 18.64 -5.45 -4.88
N VAL A 170 17.71 -5.65 -5.80
CA VAL A 170 16.45 -4.92 -5.87
C VAL A 170 15.28 -5.89 -6.00
N SER A 171 14.15 -5.57 -5.38
CA SER A 171 12.92 -6.30 -5.59
C SER A 171 11.75 -5.35 -5.84
N GLY A 172 10.99 -5.64 -6.88
CA GLY A 172 9.77 -4.93 -7.23
C GLY A 172 8.61 -5.90 -7.36
N THR A 173 7.49 -5.62 -6.70
CA THR A 173 6.29 -6.46 -6.76
C THR A 173 5.07 -5.58 -6.90
N VAL A 174 4.16 -5.94 -7.80
CA VAL A 174 2.84 -5.35 -7.93
C VAL A 174 1.80 -6.45 -7.99
N MET A 175 0.66 -6.24 -7.34
CA MET A 175 -0.46 -7.17 -7.38
C MET A 175 -1.79 -6.44 -7.29
N ASN A 176 -2.75 -6.86 -8.12
CA ASN A 176 -4.15 -6.49 -8.08
C ASN A 176 -4.97 -7.72 -7.69
N TRP A 177 -5.77 -7.61 -6.65
CA TRP A 177 -6.59 -8.73 -6.21
C TRP A 177 -7.86 -8.30 -5.50
N GLY A 178 -8.88 -9.14 -5.58
CA GLY A 178 -10.09 -9.07 -4.78
C GLY A 178 -9.96 -9.94 -3.53
N GLU A 179 -10.72 -9.59 -2.49
CA GLU A 179 -10.72 -10.29 -1.21
C GLU A 179 -12.16 -10.40 -0.70
N ILE A 180 -12.55 -11.59 -0.27
CA ILE A 180 -13.78 -11.82 0.50
C ILE A 180 -13.36 -12.38 1.85
N GLY A 181 -13.64 -11.64 2.93
CA GLY A 181 -13.20 -11.97 4.27
C GLY A 181 -14.35 -12.18 5.24
N LEU A 182 -14.17 -13.15 6.15
CA LEU A 182 -15.04 -13.40 7.29
C LEU A 182 -14.30 -12.99 8.56
N ASN A 183 -14.87 -12.11 9.37
CA ASN A 183 -14.36 -11.70 10.67
C ASN A 183 -15.12 -12.40 11.78
N PHE A 184 -14.40 -12.89 12.77
CA PHE A 184 -14.96 -13.39 14.01
C PHE A 184 -14.14 -12.87 15.19
N ALA A 185 -14.84 -12.31 16.20
CA ALA A 185 -14.19 -11.92 17.45
C ALA A 185 -15.05 -12.29 18.67
N LYS A 186 -14.38 -12.72 19.75
CA LYS A 186 -15.06 -13.09 21.00
C LYS A 186 -14.26 -12.73 22.24
N SER A 187 -14.95 -12.51 23.34
CA SER A 187 -14.37 -12.41 24.69
C SER A 187 -14.07 -13.80 25.27
N ILE A 188 -12.89 -14.00 25.86
CA ILE A 188 -12.48 -15.28 26.47
C ILE A 188 -12.83 -15.31 27.95
N PHE A 189 -12.59 -14.23 28.70
CA PHE A 189 -12.80 -14.13 30.15
C PHE A 189 -13.74 -12.96 30.45
N PRO A 190 -15.08 -13.14 30.35
CA PRO A 190 -16.04 -12.04 30.46
C PRO A 190 -16.22 -11.50 31.87
N GLU A 191 -15.91 -12.29 32.91
CA GLU A 191 -16.11 -11.94 34.33
C GLU A 191 -14.95 -11.15 34.93
N SER A 192 -13.80 -11.11 34.25
CA SER A 192 -12.65 -10.36 34.70
C SER A 192 -12.79 -8.87 34.46
N GLU A 193 -12.23 -8.03 35.35
CA GLU A 193 -12.07 -6.57 35.07
C GLU A 193 -11.32 -6.31 33.80
N LYS A 194 -10.31 -7.16 33.49
CA LYS A 194 -9.59 -7.19 32.22
C LYS A 194 -10.23 -8.20 31.29
N GLN A 195 -10.81 -7.73 30.21
CA GLN A 195 -11.43 -8.57 29.21
C GLN A 195 -10.44 -8.89 28.09
N TRP A 196 -10.22 -10.18 27.85
CA TRP A 196 -9.44 -10.68 26.74
C TRP A 196 -10.33 -10.93 25.54
N ILE A 197 -9.89 -10.51 24.37
CA ILE A 197 -10.61 -10.64 23.10
C ILE A 197 -9.70 -11.40 22.13
N LEU A 198 -10.23 -12.46 21.52
CA LEU A 198 -9.62 -13.12 20.37
C LEU A 198 -10.37 -12.71 19.12
N GLY A 199 -9.63 -12.48 18.04
CA GLY A 199 -10.18 -12.19 16.72
C GLY A 199 -9.46 -12.97 15.62
N VAL A 200 -10.20 -13.33 14.59
CA VAL A 200 -9.68 -14.00 13.39
C VAL A 200 -10.40 -13.46 12.16
N ASN A 201 -9.66 -13.26 11.07
CA ASN A 201 -10.22 -13.12 9.72
C ASN A 201 -9.73 -14.30 8.88
N VAL A 202 -10.64 -14.89 8.13
CA VAL A 202 -10.32 -15.86 7.07
C VAL A 202 -10.73 -15.24 5.76
N LYS A 203 -9.80 -15.22 4.79
CA LYS A 203 -9.94 -14.50 3.53
C LYS A 203 -9.75 -15.44 2.35
N TYR A 204 -10.61 -15.30 1.36
CA TYR A 204 -10.43 -15.87 0.03
C TYR A 204 -9.92 -14.78 -0.90
N GLU A 205 -8.77 -15.02 -1.53
CA GLU A 205 -8.09 -14.08 -2.40
C GLU A 205 -8.33 -14.44 -3.87
N ILE A 206 -8.68 -13.43 -4.67
CA ILE A 206 -9.00 -13.53 -6.09
C ILE A 206 -7.95 -12.73 -6.85
N GLY A 207 -6.90 -13.38 -7.33
CA GLY A 207 -5.81 -12.73 -8.07
C GLY A 207 -6.25 -12.33 -9.47
N LEU A 208 -5.96 -11.09 -9.87
CA LEU A 208 -6.26 -10.51 -11.17
C LEU A 208 -5.00 -10.32 -12.00
N ASP A 209 -4.14 -9.38 -11.59
CA ASP A 209 -2.88 -9.09 -12.24
C ASP A 209 -1.76 -9.15 -11.21
N ALA A 210 -0.57 -9.55 -11.66
CA ALA A 210 0.61 -9.50 -10.82
C ALA A 210 1.87 -9.39 -11.66
N ALA A 211 2.87 -8.72 -11.12
CA ALA A 211 4.23 -8.77 -11.63
C ALA A 211 5.22 -8.72 -10.47
N ASN A 212 6.31 -9.45 -10.63
CA ASN A 212 7.41 -9.48 -9.67
C ASN A 212 8.73 -9.47 -10.44
N ILE A 213 9.65 -8.62 -10.01
CA ILE A 213 11.00 -8.53 -10.58
C ILE A 213 11.98 -8.57 -9.41
N ILE A 214 12.95 -9.48 -9.49
CA ILE A 214 14.04 -9.61 -8.52
C ILE A 214 15.34 -9.54 -9.28
N GLY A 215 16.17 -8.56 -8.94
CA GLY A 215 17.58 -8.49 -9.36
C GLY A 215 18.45 -8.83 -8.16
N LYS A 216 19.18 -9.94 -8.23
CA LYS A 216 20.14 -10.33 -7.19
C LYS A 216 21.52 -9.79 -7.51
N ASN A 217 21.85 -9.77 -8.77
CA ASN A 217 23.09 -9.24 -9.31
C ASN A 217 22.84 -8.63 -10.67
N LEU A 218 23.51 -7.51 -10.98
CA LEU A 218 23.58 -6.93 -12.30
C LEU A 218 24.84 -6.07 -12.40
N ASN A 219 25.81 -6.53 -13.19
CA ASN A 219 27.03 -5.80 -13.47
C ASN A 219 26.94 -5.15 -14.86
N LEU A 220 27.14 -3.86 -14.90
CA LEU A 220 27.20 -3.11 -16.14
C LEU A 220 28.66 -2.66 -16.44
N THR A 221 29.04 -2.79 -17.67
CA THR A 221 30.32 -2.28 -18.19
C THR A 221 30.04 -1.28 -19.30
N SER A 222 30.69 -0.14 -19.30
CA SER A 222 30.58 0.83 -20.38
C SER A 222 31.77 0.75 -21.32
N SER A 223 31.51 0.89 -22.64
CA SER A 223 32.59 1.03 -23.63
C SER A 223 33.30 2.38 -23.47
N GLU A 224 34.49 2.49 -24.07
CA GLU A 224 35.12 3.79 -24.28
C GLU A 224 34.16 4.71 -25.05
N PRO A 225 34.16 6.02 -24.75
CA PRO A 225 33.27 6.95 -25.41
C PRO A 225 33.66 7.13 -26.89
N THR A 226 32.67 6.96 -27.75
CA THR A 226 32.82 7.37 -29.18
C THR A 226 32.38 8.82 -29.28
N VAL A 227 33.31 9.71 -29.55
CA VAL A 227 33.08 11.14 -29.73
C VAL A 227 32.78 11.42 -31.21
N THR A 228 31.53 11.83 -31.46
CA THR A 228 31.12 12.41 -32.77
C THR A 228 31.05 13.93 -32.64
N GLN A 229 30.98 14.65 -33.79
CA GLN A 229 31.07 16.13 -33.82
C GLN A 229 30.15 16.87 -32.83
N ASN A 230 29.06 16.27 -32.36
CA ASN A 230 28.10 16.91 -31.45
C ASN A 230 27.63 16.03 -30.28
N THR A 231 28.07 14.78 -30.19
CA THR A 231 27.61 13.84 -29.14
C THR A 231 28.71 12.89 -28.71
N THR A 232 28.74 12.60 -27.42
CA THR A 232 29.54 11.51 -26.85
C THR A 232 28.64 10.33 -26.62
N LEU A 233 28.84 9.24 -27.32
CA LEU A 233 28.06 8.02 -27.19
C LEU A 233 28.87 6.97 -26.44
N ARG A 234 28.24 6.26 -25.54
CA ARG A 234 28.80 5.09 -24.86
C ARG A 234 27.80 3.93 -24.93
N ASN A 235 28.31 2.78 -25.26
CA ASN A 235 27.52 1.57 -25.15
C ASN A 235 27.60 1.03 -23.73
N ILE A 236 26.48 0.54 -23.22
CA ILE A 236 26.40 -0.12 -21.92
C ILE A 236 26.01 -1.57 -22.12
N TYR A 237 26.77 -2.44 -21.50
CA TYR A 237 26.65 -3.89 -21.58
C TYR A 237 26.35 -4.46 -20.18
N ALA A 238 25.41 -5.38 -20.09
CA ALA A 238 25.27 -6.23 -18.92
C ALA A 238 26.16 -7.46 -19.09
N THR A 239 27.17 -7.60 -18.22
CA THR A 239 28.21 -8.64 -18.33
C THR A 239 27.98 -9.82 -17.37
N ASP A 240 27.33 -9.58 -16.25
CA ASP A 240 26.97 -10.59 -15.27
C ASP A 240 25.63 -10.19 -14.63
N TYR A 241 24.70 -11.13 -14.60
CA TYR A 241 23.33 -10.84 -14.11
C TYR A 241 22.67 -12.09 -13.55
N ASP A 242 21.87 -11.89 -12.50
CA ASP A 242 20.92 -12.84 -11.94
C ASP A 242 19.59 -12.09 -11.73
N LEU A 243 18.72 -12.16 -12.74
CA LEU A 243 17.45 -11.45 -12.80
C LEU A 243 16.32 -12.45 -12.97
N SER A 244 15.24 -12.25 -12.26
CA SER A 244 13.99 -12.99 -12.47
C SER A 244 12.81 -12.05 -12.63
N ALA A 245 11.91 -12.37 -13.56
CA ALA A 245 10.69 -11.62 -13.80
C ALA A 245 9.52 -12.59 -13.94
N SER A 246 8.47 -12.34 -13.18
CA SER A 246 7.23 -13.12 -13.25
C SER A 246 6.07 -12.16 -13.45
N TYR A 247 5.14 -12.48 -14.34
CA TYR A 247 3.99 -11.62 -14.56
C TYR A 247 2.76 -12.37 -15.09
N ILE A 248 1.61 -11.78 -14.87
CA ILE A 248 0.33 -12.10 -15.50
C ILE A 248 -0.53 -10.85 -15.51
N THR A 249 -1.24 -10.61 -16.60
CA THR A 249 -2.10 -9.43 -16.72
C THR A 249 -3.39 -9.73 -17.46
N ASN A 250 -4.43 -9.01 -17.12
CA ASN A 250 -5.73 -8.98 -17.78
C ASN A 250 -5.81 -7.92 -18.90
N TYR A 251 -4.74 -7.13 -19.08
CA TYR A 251 -4.71 -6.17 -20.17
C TYR A 251 -4.34 -6.86 -21.48
N ASN A 252 -5.25 -6.80 -22.45
CA ASN A 252 -5.02 -7.29 -23.78
C ASN A 252 -4.32 -6.20 -24.61
N PHE A 253 -3.04 -6.43 -24.92
CA PHE A 253 -2.20 -5.45 -25.63
C PHE A 253 -2.60 -5.25 -27.08
N GLN A 254 -3.23 -6.25 -27.73
CA GLN A 254 -3.69 -6.16 -29.12
C GLN A 254 -4.94 -5.29 -29.23
N THR A 255 -5.94 -5.56 -28.39
CA THR A 255 -7.22 -4.81 -28.37
C THR A 255 -7.13 -3.52 -27.55
N LYS A 256 -6.06 -3.33 -26.78
CA LYS A 256 -5.84 -2.22 -25.82
C LYS A 256 -6.97 -2.09 -24.80
N ARG A 257 -7.52 -3.22 -24.35
CA ARG A 257 -8.63 -3.29 -23.39
C ARG A 257 -8.26 -4.17 -22.20
N TYR A 258 -8.83 -3.82 -21.06
CA TYR A 258 -8.76 -4.66 -19.87
C TYR A 258 -9.90 -5.69 -19.91
N GLU A 259 -9.57 -6.97 -19.82
CA GLU A 259 -10.51 -8.09 -19.87
C GLU A 259 -10.53 -8.76 -18.49
N TYR A 260 -11.57 -8.49 -17.70
CA TYR A 260 -11.65 -9.04 -16.35
C TYR A 260 -11.63 -10.56 -16.34
N LYS A 261 -10.63 -11.14 -15.67
CA LYS A 261 -10.46 -12.57 -15.51
C LYS A 261 -9.77 -12.89 -14.18
N GLN A 262 -10.23 -13.92 -13.50
CA GLN A 262 -9.51 -14.46 -12.36
C GLN A 262 -8.29 -15.27 -12.86
N ASN A 263 -7.10 -14.80 -12.55
CA ASN A 263 -5.84 -15.43 -12.94
C ASN A 263 -5.17 -16.19 -11.78
N GLY A 264 -5.58 -15.91 -10.56
CA GLY A 264 -5.03 -16.54 -9.37
C GLY A 264 -6.05 -16.72 -8.26
N SER A 265 -5.71 -17.53 -7.29
CA SER A 265 -6.48 -17.70 -6.06
C SER A 265 -5.58 -17.96 -4.86
N GLY A 266 -6.05 -17.62 -3.69
CA GLY A 266 -5.30 -17.79 -2.46
C GLY A 266 -6.16 -17.78 -1.22
N ILE A 267 -5.52 -17.95 -0.08
CA ILE A 267 -6.13 -17.85 1.24
C ILE A 267 -5.26 -16.91 2.09
N GLY A 268 -5.91 -15.97 2.76
CA GLY A 268 -5.32 -15.08 3.74
C GLY A 268 -5.87 -15.33 5.13
N LEU A 269 -5.06 -15.11 6.15
CA LEU A 269 -5.41 -15.26 7.56
C LEU A 269 -4.93 -14.05 8.34
N ASP A 270 -5.81 -13.51 9.21
CA ASP A 270 -5.42 -12.54 10.22
C ASP A 270 -5.76 -13.10 11.61
N LEU A 271 -4.85 -12.92 12.54
CA LEU A 271 -4.99 -13.34 13.93
C LEU A 271 -4.79 -12.13 14.84
N GLY A 272 -5.60 -12.02 15.88
CA GLY A 272 -5.47 -10.93 16.83
C GLY A 272 -5.87 -11.31 18.25
N ILE A 273 -5.22 -10.67 19.19
CA ILE A 273 -5.55 -10.71 20.61
C ILE A 273 -5.57 -9.30 21.14
N ALA A 274 -6.54 -9.00 22.00
CA ALA A 274 -6.58 -7.72 22.68
C ALA A 274 -6.96 -7.89 24.15
N VAL A 275 -6.45 -6.99 24.98
CA VAL A 275 -6.80 -6.85 26.39
C VAL A 275 -7.39 -5.46 26.58
N ILE A 276 -8.58 -5.39 27.15
CA ILE A 276 -9.22 -4.12 27.52
C ILE A 276 -9.51 -4.09 29.02
N ASP A 277 -9.30 -2.94 29.64
CA ASP A 277 -9.80 -2.62 30.95
C ASP A 277 -11.17 -1.96 30.80
N LYS A 278 -12.22 -2.64 31.22
CA LYS A 278 -13.61 -2.25 30.96
C LYS A 278 -14.11 -1.29 32.01
N ASP A 279 -14.65 -0.17 31.57
CA ASP A 279 -15.44 0.68 32.48
C ASP A 279 -16.80 0.05 32.73
N LYS A 280 -17.06 -0.37 33.97
CA LYS A 280 -18.30 -0.99 34.38
C LYS A 280 -19.52 -0.08 34.19
N ARG A 281 -19.33 1.24 34.11
CA ARG A 281 -20.43 2.24 34.09
C ARG A 281 -20.83 2.66 32.65
N GLU A 282 -19.90 2.61 31.67
CA GLU A 282 -20.11 3.28 30.39
C GLU A 282 -20.03 2.36 29.16
N GLU A 283 -19.89 1.06 29.30
CA GLU A 283 -19.60 0.12 28.17
C GLU A 283 -18.36 0.51 27.32
N LYS A 284 -17.47 1.36 27.86
CA LYS A 284 -16.23 1.84 27.25
C LYS A 284 -15.05 1.20 27.95
N TYR A 285 -13.88 1.32 27.34
CA TYR A 285 -12.64 0.86 27.98
C TYR A 285 -11.82 2.05 28.50
N ASN A 286 -11.08 1.84 29.58
CA ASN A 286 -10.10 2.80 30.10
C ASN A 286 -8.79 2.72 29.33
N TYR A 287 -8.30 1.49 29.09
CA TYR A 287 -7.20 1.23 28.19
C TYR A 287 -7.44 -0.04 27.36
N LYS A 288 -6.73 -0.11 26.26
CA LYS A 288 -6.69 -1.26 25.36
C LYS A 288 -5.25 -1.50 24.95
N PHE A 289 -4.84 -2.75 24.93
CA PHE A 289 -3.65 -3.21 24.22
C PHE A 289 -4.07 -4.30 23.25
N ALA A 290 -3.68 -4.18 21.98
CA ALA A 290 -3.98 -5.16 20.95
C ALA A 290 -2.72 -5.52 20.18
N PHE A 291 -2.61 -6.79 19.82
CA PHE A 291 -1.60 -7.37 18.96
C PHE A 291 -2.29 -8.15 17.85
N SER A 292 -1.83 -7.99 16.62
CA SER A 292 -2.39 -8.70 15.47
C SER A 292 -1.29 -9.03 14.46
N ILE A 293 -1.44 -10.16 13.80
CA ILE A 293 -0.73 -10.51 12.57
C ILE A 293 -1.78 -10.48 11.47
N VAL A 294 -1.56 -9.71 10.42
CA VAL A 294 -2.52 -9.54 9.33
C VAL A 294 -1.88 -9.87 7.99
N ASP A 295 -2.72 -10.26 7.03
CA ASP A 295 -2.32 -10.59 5.66
C ASP A 295 -1.30 -11.76 5.60
N LEU A 296 -1.45 -12.78 6.46
CA LEU A 296 -0.65 -13.99 6.38
C LEU A 296 -1.23 -14.90 5.29
N GLY A 297 -0.56 -14.98 4.14
CA GLY A 297 -1.04 -15.78 3.01
C GLY A 297 -0.39 -15.42 1.69
N TYR A 298 -0.89 -15.97 0.61
CA TYR A 298 -0.41 -15.73 -0.75
C TYR A 298 -1.52 -15.93 -1.79
N VAL A 299 -1.29 -15.38 -2.98
CA VAL A 299 -2.07 -15.66 -4.20
C VAL A 299 -1.22 -16.50 -5.14
N ASN A 300 -1.78 -17.59 -5.65
CA ASN A 300 -1.14 -18.50 -6.61
C ASN A 300 -1.67 -18.25 -8.01
N PHE A 301 -0.80 -17.79 -8.92
CA PHE A 301 -1.07 -17.51 -10.34
C PHE A 301 -0.57 -18.66 -11.20
N LYS A 302 -1.39 -19.70 -11.37
CA LYS A 302 -1.00 -20.96 -12.04
C LYS A 302 -0.61 -20.81 -13.51
N LYS A 303 -1.09 -19.76 -14.19
CA LYS A 303 -0.83 -19.48 -15.61
C LYS A 303 0.13 -18.31 -15.81
N GLY A 304 0.79 -17.88 -14.76
CA GLY A 304 1.76 -16.79 -14.85
C GLY A 304 3.00 -17.19 -15.65
N ILE A 305 3.62 -16.23 -16.28
CA ILE A 305 4.84 -16.37 -17.07
C ILE A 305 6.02 -16.04 -16.18
N ASN A 306 7.07 -16.87 -16.24
CA ASN A 306 8.31 -16.66 -15.49
C ASN A 306 9.49 -16.63 -16.44
N HIS A 307 10.36 -15.64 -16.29
CA HIS A 307 11.65 -15.55 -16.94
C HIS A 307 12.77 -15.52 -15.90
N VAL A 308 13.85 -16.23 -16.19
CA VAL A 308 15.10 -16.18 -15.42
C VAL A 308 16.25 -15.91 -16.38
N PHE A 309 17.02 -14.87 -16.07
CA PHE A 309 18.18 -14.45 -16.82
C PHE A 309 19.40 -14.62 -15.93
N LYS A 310 20.24 -15.60 -16.25
CA LYS A 310 21.44 -15.92 -15.50
C LYS A 310 22.43 -16.65 -16.38
N ASP A 311 23.72 -16.38 -16.17
CA ASP A 311 24.83 -17.09 -16.85
C ASP A 311 24.72 -17.06 -18.40
N GLY A 312 24.15 -16.00 -18.97
CA GLY A 312 24.01 -15.81 -20.42
C GLY A 312 25.13 -14.99 -21.03
N ASN A 313 25.00 -14.69 -22.35
CA ASN A 313 25.89 -13.82 -23.08
C ASN A 313 25.86 -12.38 -22.54
N THR A 314 26.91 -11.62 -22.83
CA THR A 314 26.89 -10.17 -22.58
C THR A 314 25.79 -9.49 -23.38
N ILE A 315 24.87 -8.79 -22.68
CA ILE A 315 23.73 -8.11 -23.30
C ILE A 315 24.13 -6.66 -23.60
N TRP A 316 24.04 -6.24 -24.83
CA TRP A 316 24.19 -4.84 -25.19
C TRP A 316 22.88 -4.08 -24.96
N LEU A 317 22.85 -3.20 -23.94
CA LEU A 317 21.62 -2.54 -23.47
C LEU A 317 21.41 -1.15 -24.06
N GLN A 318 22.41 -0.28 -24.00
CA GLN A 318 22.30 1.12 -24.44
C GLN A 318 22.95 1.32 -25.81
N ASN A 319 22.30 2.05 -26.68
CA ASN A 319 22.62 2.26 -28.09
C ASN A 319 22.54 0.98 -28.94
N ASN A 320 21.91 -0.07 -28.43
CA ASN A 320 21.59 -1.26 -29.20
C ASN A 320 20.37 -0.99 -30.10
N PRO A 321 20.48 -1.15 -31.43
CA PRO A 321 19.35 -0.94 -32.36
C PRO A 321 18.13 -1.80 -32.02
N VAL A 322 18.33 -2.94 -31.40
CA VAL A 322 17.25 -3.86 -30.97
C VAL A 322 16.37 -3.25 -29.86
N PHE A 323 16.96 -2.43 -28.99
CA PHE A 323 16.25 -1.79 -27.90
C PHE A 323 16.02 -0.29 -28.14
N GLU A 324 16.88 0.37 -28.93
CA GLU A 324 16.83 1.81 -29.13
C GLU A 324 15.65 2.20 -30.01
N ASN A 325 14.86 3.18 -29.54
CA ASN A 325 13.68 3.68 -30.25
C ASN A 325 12.58 2.64 -30.56
N ARG A 326 12.71 1.40 -30.10
CA ARG A 326 11.69 0.36 -30.26
C ARG A 326 10.61 0.51 -29.18
N LYS A 327 9.36 0.44 -29.59
CA LYS A 327 8.21 0.28 -28.67
C LYS A 327 7.86 -1.21 -28.67
N PHE A 328 7.91 -1.81 -27.51
CA PHE A 328 7.43 -3.18 -27.33
C PHE A 328 5.90 -3.15 -27.17
N ASP A 329 5.22 -3.97 -27.91
CA ASP A 329 3.75 -4.05 -27.87
C ASP A 329 3.25 -4.82 -26.65
N SER A 330 4.09 -5.66 -26.03
CA SER A 330 3.77 -6.43 -24.84
C SER A 330 5.00 -6.71 -23.96
N PRO A 331 4.82 -7.05 -22.68
CA PRO A 331 5.91 -7.56 -21.83
C PRO A 331 6.54 -8.83 -22.39
N GLU A 332 5.76 -9.70 -23.02
CA GLU A 332 6.23 -10.93 -23.65
C GLU A 332 7.25 -10.63 -24.75
N GLU A 333 6.94 -9.72 -25.65
CA GLU A 333 7.86 -9.30 -26.72
C GLU A 333 9.17 -8.72 -26.15
N PHE A 334 9.07 -7.93 -25.07
CA PHE A 334 10.26 -7.41 -24.40
C PHE A 334 11.14 -8.53 -23.84
N PHE A 335 10.57 -9.47 -23.09
CA PHE A 335 11.33 -10.56 -22.48
C PHE A 335 11.86 -11.58 -23.51
N GLN A 336 11.13 -11.85 -24.57
CA GLN A 336 11.62 -12.67 -25.69
C GLN A 336 12.82 -12.01 -26.41
N THR A 337 12.74 -10.70 -26.63
CA THR A 337 13.86 -9.95 -27.21
C THR A 337 15.08 -9.98 -26.28
N LEU A 338 14.88 -9.77 -24.97
CA LEU A 338 15.95 -9.84 -23.99
C LEU A 338 16.55 -11.26 -23.90
N SER A 339 15.72 -12.30 -24.02
CA SER A 339 16.15 -13.69 -24.05
C SER A 339 17.00 -14.00 -25.29
N SER A 340 16.60 -13.48 -26.45
CA SER A 340 17.38 -13.62 -27.68
C SER A 340 18.77 -12.99 -27.56
N GLU A 341 18.87 -11.81 -26.95
CA GLU A 341 20.16 -11.14 -26.73
C GLU A 341 21.05 -11.88 -25.71
N ALA A 342 20.42 -12.49 -24.71
CA ALA A 342 21.12 -13.21 -23.63
C ALA A 342 21.56 -14.62 -24.03
N TYR A 343 20.79 -15.31 -24.88
CA TYR A 343 20.95 -16.77 -25.09
C TYR A 343 20.88 -17.19 -26.57
N ASP A 344 20.77 -16.25 -27.51
CA ASP A 344 20.49 -16.52 -28.93
C ASP A 344 19.19 -17.29 -29.18
N ASP A 345 18.29 -17.33 -28.17
CA ASP A 345 16.99 -18.00 -28.21
C ASP A 345 15.93 -17.19 -27.43
N ALA A 346 14.84 -16.85 -28.08
CA ALA A 346 13.74 -16.06 -27.54
C ALA A 346 13.04 -16.71 -26.33
N ASN A 347 13.15 -18.02 -26.16
CA ASN A 347 12.47 -18.76 -25.11
C ASN A 347 13.42 -19.36 -24.06
N ALA A 348 14.72 -19.19 -24.20
CA ALA A 348 15.69 -19.81 -23.28
C ALA A 348 15.55 -19.32 -21.83
N SER A 349 15.11 -18.08 -21.63
CA SER A 349 14.84 -17.54 -20.29
C SER A 349 13.53 -18.03 -19.67
N LEU A 350 12.63 -18.62 -20.48
CA LEU A 350 11.30 -19.03 -20.02
C LEU A 350 11.41 -20.24 -19.11
N GLN A 351 10.78 -20.16 -17.92
CA GLN A 351 10.69 -21.23 -16.95
C GLN A 351 9.27 -21.82 -16.91
N ASP A 352 9.07 -22.85 -16.08
CA ASP A 352 7.77 -23.44 -15.84
C ASP A 352 6.70 -22.38 -15.49
N SER A 353 5.47 -22.61 -15.93
CA SER A 353 4.38 -21.67 -15.70
C SER A 353 3.93 -21.65 -14.24
N GLY A 354 3.51 -20.45 -13.82
CA GLY A 354 2.94 -20.21 -12.51
C GLY A 354 3.95 -19.67 -11.47
N PHE A 355 3.42 -18.78 -10.63
CA PHE A 355 4.18 -18.19 -9.52
C PHE A 355 3.24 -17.82 -8.37
N LYS A 356 3.82 -17.55 -7.21
CA LYS A 356 3.11 -17.12 -6.01
C LYS A 356 3.57 -15.73 -5.59
N ILE A 357 2.62 -14.90 -5.19
CA ILE A 357 2.89 -13.59 -4.56
C ILE A 357 2.31 -13.62 -3.15
N GLY A 358 3.16 -13.36 -2.17
CA GLY A 358 2.76 -13.23 -0.77
C GLY A 358 1.96 -11.95 -0.53
N LEU A 359 0.97 -12.03 0.35
CA LEU A 359 0.21 -10.89 0.82
C LEU A 359 1.12 -9.94 1.65
N PRO A 360 0.74 -8.66 1.82
CA PRO A 360 1.55 -7.69 2.57
C PRO A 360 1.49 -7.92 4.09
N THR A 361 2.04 -9.03 4.53
CA THR A 361 2.01 -9.49 5.93
C THR A 361 2.65 -8.45 6.86
N SER A 362 1.98 -8.16 7.98
CA SER A 362 2.51 -7.30 9.03
C SER A 362 2.09 -7.73 10.42
N ILE A 363 2.92 -7.32 11.39
CA ILE A 363 2.59 -7.30 12.81
C ILE A 363 2.09 -5.91 13.14
N ASN A 364 0.93 -5.84 13.82
CA ASN A 364 0.31 -4.60 14.24
C ASN A 364 0.15 -4.60 15.76
N MET A 365 0.64 -3.57 16.42
CA MET A 365 0.41 -3.31 17.84
C MET A 365 -0.34 -2.00 18.00
N ASN A 366 -1.32 -1.99 18.89
CA ASN A 366 -2.06 -0.80 19.24
C ASN A 366 -2.20 -0.70 20.76
N TYR A 367 -1.84 0.45 21.31
CA TYR A 367 -2.18 0.86 22.65
C TYR A 367 -3.14 2.05 22.59
N SER A 368 -4.20 2.02 23.39
CA SER A 368 -5.19 3.09 23.48
C SER A 368 -5.50 3.38 24.94
N GLN A 369 -5.46 4.65 25.32
CA GLN A 369 -5.75 5.13 26.68
C GLN A 369 -6.85 6.18 26.63
N ARG A 370 -7.91 5.99 27.41
CA ARG A 370 -8.92 7.01 27.66
C ARG A 370 -8.38 8.04 28.66
N ILE A 371 -8.38 9.31 28.27
CA ILE A 371 -7.96 10.42 29.15
C ILE A 371 -9.16 10.96 29.93
N LYS A 372 -10.27 11.12 29.22
CA LYS A 372 -11.56 11.52 29.79
C LYS A 372 -12.70 11.05 28.90
N LYS A 373 -13.93 11.31 29.27
CA LYS A 373 -15.12 10.89 28.52
C LYS A 373 -14.96 11.23 27.03
N ASN A 374 -15.02 10.22 26.15
CA ASN A 374 -14.90 10.31 24.69
C ASN A 374 -13.54 10.75 24.14
N HIS A 375 -12.51 10.91 24.96
CA HIS A 375 -11.19 11.38 24.54
C HIS A 375 -10.15 10.26 24.75
N TYR A 376 -9.43 9.92 23.68
CA TYR A 376 -8.46 8.83 23.66
C TYR A 376 -7.13 9.30 23.06
N ILE A 377 -6.05 8.78 23.61
CA ILE A 377 -4.73 8.79 22.94
C ILE A 377 -4.44 7.36 22.51
N ASN A 378 -3.96 7.20 21.30
CA ASN A 378 -3.56 5.91 20.76
C ASN A 378 -2.12 5.98 20.27
N PHE A 379 -1.45 4.86 20.40
CA PHE A 379 -0.16 4.58 19.80
C PHE A 379 -0.27 3.31 18.96
N ASN A 380 0.18 3.37 17.71
CA ASN A 380 0.18 2.26 16.78
C ASN A 380 1.59 2.00 16.26
N TRP A 381 1.92 0.73 16.12
CA TRP A 381 3.12 0.28 15.47
C TRP A 381 2.75 -0.82 14.48
N ILE A 382 3.09 -0.62 13.21
CA ILE A 382 2.90 -1.57 12.13
C ILE A 382 4.27 -1.89 11.56
N GLN A 383 4.65 -3.15 11.65
CA GLN A 383 5.90 -3.68 11.14
C GLN A 383 5.63 -4.68 10.04
N ARG A 384 6.15 -4.41 8.83
CA ARG A 384 6.09 -5.41 7.77
C ARG A 384 6.95 -6.63 8.14
N VAL A 385 6.44 -7.81 7.78
CA VAL A 385 7.10 -9.09 7.98
C VAL A 385 7.04 -9.85 6.65
N PRO A 386 8.08 -9.80 5.82
CA PRO A 386 8.08 -10.54 4.55
C PRO A 386 8.23 -12.03 4.83
N VAL A 387 7.11 -12.76 4.82
CA VAL A 387 7.08 -14.22 5.02
C VAL A 387 7.51 -14.94 3.74
N PHE A 388 7.24 -14.36 2.59
CA PHE A 388 7.59 -14.91 1.28
C PHE A 388 8.57 -13.96 0.58
N GLU A 389 9.54 -14.51 -0.16
CA GLU A 389 10.50 -13.72 -0.94
C GLU A 389 9.75 -12.83 -1.94
N ASN A 390 8.89 -13.45 -2.75
CA ASN A 390 8.00 -12.76 -3.69
C ASN A 390 6.75 -12.31 -2.94
N SER A 391 6.76 -11.13 -2.35
CA SER A 391 5.59 -10.59 -1.65
C SER A 391 5.46 -9.09 -1.90
N VAL A 392 4.24 -8.64 -1.95
CA VAL A 392 3.97 -7.20 -1.84
C VAL A 392 4.39 -6.74 -0.44
N LYS A 393 5.08 -5.61 -0.35
CA LYS A 393 5.56 -5.08 0.92
C LYS A 393 4.65 -3.97 1.40
N ARG A 394 4.30 -4.02 2.69
CA ARG A 394 3.58 -2.94 3.38
C ARG A 394 4.58 -1.91 3.91
N ASN A 395 4.12 -0.68 4.07
CA ASN A 395 4.88 0.37 4.74
C ASN A 395 4.98 0.10 6.25
N ASN A 396 6.14 0.40 6.85
CA ASN A 396 6.30 0.42 8.30
C ASN A 396 5.76 1.74 8.86
N TRP A 397 5.03 1.67 9.98
CA TRP A 397 4.43 2.84 10.61
C TRP A 397 4.63 2.86 12.11
N VAL A 398 4.95 4.05 12.62
CA VAL A 398 4.71 4.43 14.01
C VAL A 398 3.77 5.62 13.98
N ASN A 399 2.64 5.51 14.68
CA ASN A 399 1.61 6.54 14.67
C ASN A 399 1.15 6.82 16.09
N ALA A 400 1.05 8.09 16.44
CA ALA A 400 0.39 8.57 17.65
C ALA A 400 -0.78 9.44 17.25
N ASN A 401 -1.95 9.22 17.85
CA ASN A 401 -3.13 10.02 17.54
C ASN A 401 -3.95 10.35 18.78
N TYR A 402 -4.64 11.48 18.71
CA TYR A 402 -5.62 11.92 19.69
C TYR A 402 -7.00 11.91 19.04
N LEU A 403 -7.95 11.23 19.66
CA LEU A 403 -9.28 11.01 19.14
C LEU A 403 -10.36 11.55 20.07
N ILE A 404 -11.39 12.14 19.49
CA ILE A 404 -12.68 12.44 20.13
C ILE A 404 -13.72 11.54 19.48
N GLN A 405 -14.26 10.59 20.27
CA GLN A 405 -15.18 9.57 19.77
C GLN A 405 -16.56 9.76 20.40
N LYS A 406 -17.47 10.37 19.66
CA LYS A 406 -18.89 10.44 20.00
C LYS A 406 -19.68 9.63 18.97
N GLU A 407 -20.91 9.29 19.28
CA GLU A 407 -21.75 8.46 18.43
C GLU A 407 -21.91 9.01 17.00
N ALA A 408 -22.42 10.23 16.86
CA ALA A 408 -22.66 10.85 15.55
C ALA A 408 -21.41 11.57 14.96
N ILE A 409 -20.43 11.92 15.79
CA ILE A 409 -19.28 12.73 15.38
C ILE A 409 -18.00 12.11 15.94
N GLY A 410 -17.02 11.95 15.08
CA GLY A 410 -15.66 11.58 15.43
C GLY A 410 -14.67 12.56 14.84
N PHE A 411 -13.59 12.81 15.57
CA PHE A 411 -12.50 13.66 15.12
C PHE A 411 -11.18 13.11 15.65
N GLY A 412 -10.14 13.14 14.85
CA GLY A 412 -8.81 12.77 15.28
C GLY A 412 -7.73 13.55 14.59
N VAL A 413 -6.63 13.77 15.29
CA VAL A 413 -5.38 14.29 14.76
C VAL A 413 -4.28 13.29 15.01
N SER A 414 -3.35 13.17 14.09
CA SER A 414 -2.26 12.20 14.15
C SER A 414 -0.92 12.80 13.75
N ALA A 415 0.12 12.21 14.34
CA ALA A 415 1.50 12.31 13.88
C ALA A 415 2.02 10.91 13.63
N SER A 416 2.66 10.69 12.50
CA SER A 416 3.16 9.36 12.12
C SER A 416 4.53 9.43 11.46
N LEU A 417 5.32 8.37 11.68
CA LEU A 417 6.59 8.12 11.00
C LEU A 417 6.39 6.98 10.01
N SER A 418 6.53 7.28 8.73
CA SER A 418 6.55 6.33 7.64
C SER A 418 7.97 5.84 7.42
N GLU A 419 8.15 4.52 7.27
CA GLU A 419 9.46 3.86 7.13
C GLU A 419 10.49 4.32 8.20
N TYR A 420 10.01 4.74 9.38
CA TYR A 420 10.81 5.29 10.49
C TYR A 420 11.62 6.54 10.15
N LYS A 421 11.29 7.23 9.07
CA LYS A 421 12.04 8.38 8.54
C LYS A 421 11.16 9.59 8.28
N ASP A 422 10.04 9.40 7.58
CA ASP A 422 9.24 10.50 7.06
C ASP A 422 8.12 10.83 8.03
N LEU A 423 8.21 12.03 8.64
CA LEU A 423 7.21 12.54 9.57
C LEU A 423 6.01 13.10 8.80
N ASN A 424 4.84 12.59 9.12
CA ASN A 424 3.57 12.99 8.53
C ASN A 424 2.60 13.45 9.61
N PHE A 425 1.73 14.41 9.26
CA PHE A 425 0.65 14.90 10.12
C PHE A 425 -0.67 14.74 9.40
N GLY A 426 -1.66 14.21 10.10
CA GLY A 426 -2.95 13.93 9.54
C GLY A 426 -4.06 13.87 10.56
N GLY A 427 -5.13 13.19 10.18
CA GLY A 427 -6.29 12.97 11.03
C GLY A 427 -7.50 12.53 10.25
N TYR A 428 -8.64 12.48 10.93
CA TYR A 428 -9.91 12.17 10.30
C TYR A 428 -11.04 12.98 10.90
N PHE A 429 -12.12 13.02 10.15
CA PHE A 429 -13.38 13.59 10.55
C PHE A 429 -14.53 12.66 10.17
N ARG A 430 -15.46 12.41 11.10
CA ARG A 430 -16.64 11.57 10.89
C ARG A 430 -17.88 12.36 11.31
N ILE A 431 -18.84 12.49 10.39
CA ILE A 431 -20.18 13.04 10.66
C ILE A 431 -21.21 12.04 10.18
N GLY A 432 -21.95 11.44 11.12
CA GLY A 432 -22.93 10.41 10.78
C GLY A 432 -22.30 9.32 9.91
N PRO A 433 -22.84 9.07 8.70
CA PRO A 433 -22.34 8.05 7.80
C PRO A 433 -21.04 8.41 7.06
N LEU A 434 -20.68 9.68 6.96
CA LEU A 434 -19.53 10.14 6.16
C LEU A 434 -18.26 10.22 6.99
N ILE A 435 -17.19 9.66 6.48
CA ILE A 435 -15.85 9.72 7.06
C ILE A 435 -14.89 10.23 5.97
N LEU A 436 -14.04 11.18 6.34
CA LEU A 436 -12.93 11.67 5.53
C LEU A 436 -11.67 11.74 6.40
N GLY A 437 -10.53 11.40 5.84
CA GLY A 437 -9.27 11.44 6.57
C GLY A 437 -8.04 11.38 5.69
N SER A 438 -6.90 11.62 6.32
CA SER A 438 -5.58 11.49 5.72
C SER A 438 -4.56 11.32 6.84
N GLU A 439 -3.57 10.45 6.68
CA GLU A 439 -2.40 10.40 7.60
C GLU A 439 -1.31 11.38 7.17
N ASN A 440 -1.42 11.96 5.97
CA ASN A 440 -0.52 12.99 5.45
C ASN A 440 -1.32 14.11 4.78
N ALA A 441 -1.95 14.96 5.61
CA ALA A 441 -2.90 15.97 5.15
C ALA A 441 -2.23 17.20 4.51
N PHE A 442 -1.02 17.56 4.91
CA PHE A 442 -0.37 18.78 4.43
C PHE A 442 -0.14 18.78 2.91
N PRO A 443 0.43 17.73 2.29
CA PRO A 443 0.62 17.68 0.85
C PRO A 443 -0.67 17.63 0.04
N LEU A 444 -1.81 17.28 0.63
CA LEU A 444 -3.09 17.32 -0.05
C LEU A 444 -3.53 18.75 -0.36
N LEU A 445 -3.37 19.65 0.62
CA LEU A 445 -3.99 20.97 0.62
C LEU A 445 -3.00 22.09 0.28
N PHE A 446 -1.75 21.93 0.68
CA PHE A 446 -0.74 22.97 0.60
C PHE A 446 0.42 22.57 -0.31
N ASN A 447 0.97 23.55 -1.03
CA ASN A 447 2.17 23.32 -1.80
C ASN A 447 3.32 22.91 -0.89
N HIS A 448 3.93 21.78 -1.23
CA HIS A 448 5.07 21.22 -0.50
C HIS A 448 6.33 21.33 -1.35
N LYS A 449 7.45 21.72 -0.73
CA LYS A 449 8.72 21.88 -1.44
C LYS A 449 9.09 20.59 -2.20
N HIS A 450 8.89 19.44 -1.58
CA HIS A 450 9.13 18.11 -2.18
C HIS A 450 7.89 17.23 -1.96
N LEU A 451 7.02 17.18 -2.95
CA LEU A 451 5.85 16.31 -2.94
C LEU A 451 6.25 14.90 -3.32
N HIS A 452 6.34 13.99 -2.37
CA HIS A 452 6.78 12.59 -2.54
C HIS A 452 5.88 11.56 -1.86
N ALA A 453 4.96 12.03 -1.02
CA ALA A 453 4.06 11.16 -0.29
C ALA A 453 2.66 11.77 -0.23
N ALA A 454 1.65 10.92 -0.24
CA ALA A 454 0.26 11.32 -0.11
C ALA A 454 -0.56 10.21 0.54
N SER A 455 -1.59 10.60 1.29
CA SER A 455 -2.63 9.68 1.72
C SER A 455 -4.00 10.35 1.72
N PHE A 456 -5.03 9.57 1.47
CA PHE A 456 -6.42 10.02 1.53
C PHE A 456 -7.31 8.83 1.89
N TYR A 457 -8.30 9.06 2.72
CA TYR A 457 -9.31 8.08 3.12
C TYR A 457 -10.70 8.68 3.06
N MET A 458 -11.65 7.92 2.51
CA MET A 458 -13.08 8.22 2.58
C MET A 458 -13.87 6.96 2.86
N ALA A 459 -14.98 7.09 3.59
CA ALA A 459 -15.91 6.00 3.79
C ALA A 459 -17.35 6.48 3.96
N ILE A 460 -18.29 5.64 3.55
CA ILE A 460 -19.72 5.80 3.79
C ILE A 460 -20.20 4.59 4.56
N LYS A 461 -20.63 4.81 5.81
CA LYS A 461 -21.07 3.76 6.73
C LYS A 461 -22.50 3.99 7.19
N LEU A 462 -23.18 2.88 7.44
CA LEU A 462 -24.48 2.88 8.11
C LEU A 462 -24.37 2.18 9.46
N TYR A 463 -24.92 2.79 10.47
CA TYR A 463 -25.05 2.23 11.83
C TYR A 463 -26.19 2.96 12.56
N PRO A 464 -26.77 2.40 13.63
CA PRO A 464 -27.93 2.99 14.26
C PRO A 464 -27.60 4.22 15.14
N PHE A 465 -27.01 5.27 14.54
CA PHE A 465 -26.62 6.50 15.26
C PHE A 465 -27.82 7.34 15.74
N TRP A 466 -29.01 7.09 15.19
CA TRP A 466 -30.26 7.77 15.56
C TRP A 466 -31.04 7.06 16.70
N ASP A 467 -30.73 5.80 16.99
CA ASP A 467 -31.54 4.95 17.85
C ASP A 467 -31.24 5.15 19.35
N ASN A 468 -30.03 5.58 19.68
CA ASN A 468 -29.58 5.73 21.07
C ASN A 468 -30.08 7.01 21.76
N GLU A 469 -30.30 8.09 21.01
CA GLU A 469 -30.86 9.32 21.55
C GLU A 469 -32.34 9.10 21.94
N MET A 470 -33.14 8.41 21.13
CA MET A 470 -34.51 8.07 21.44
C MET A 470 -34.65 7.12 22.63
N LYS A 471 -33.72 6.17 22.81
CA LYS A 471 -33.67 5.28 23.96
C LYS A 471 -33.30 6.02 25.27
N ARG A 472 -32.43 7.02 25.21
CA ARG A 472 -32.11 7.89 26.35
C ARG A 472 -33.28 8.71 26.77
N HIS A 473 -34.04 9.33 25.86
CA HIS A 473 -35.25 10.07 26.18
C HIS A 473 -36.38 9.18 26.77
N ARG A 474 -36.51 7.94 26.31
CA ARG A 474 -37.48 6.99 26.93
C ARG A 474 -37.06 6.58 28.33
N ARG A 475 -35.77 6.28 28.59
CA ARG A 475 -35.28 5.96 29.95
C ARG A 475 -35.43 7.14 30.92
N GLN A 476 -35.14 8.37 30.50
CA GLN A 476 -35.35 9.55 31.34
C GLN A 476 -36.82 9.82 31.67
N LYS A 477 -37.75 9.51 30.76
CA LYS A 477 -39.21 9.61 31.06
C LYS A 477 -39.71 8.54 32.04
N CYS A 478 -39.11 7.34 32.04
CA CYS A 478 -39.52 6.27 32.97
C CYS A 478 -38.98 6.46 34.40
N ASP A 479 -37.88 7.19 34.59
CA ASP A 479 -37.28 7.45 35.91
C ASP A 479 -38.00 8.61 36.68
N CYS A 480 -38.95 9.32 36.05
CA CYS A 480 -39.70 10.39 36.66
C CYS A 480 -41.07 9.94 37.26
N GLU A 481 -41.42 8.67 37.15
CA GLU A 481 -42.67 8.10 37.69
C GLU A 481 -42.45 7.08 38.83
N LYS A 482 -41.36 7.26 39.61
CA LYS A 482 -41.19 6.49 40.86
C LYS A 482 -40.91 7.41 42.05
#